data_7ed69f80fe8b8d8b28f4fba8beca38e0
#
_entry.id   7ed69f80fe8b8d8b28f4fba8beca38e0
#
_cell.length_a   1.000
_cell.length_b   1.000
_cell.length_c   1.000
_cell.angle_alpha   90.00
_cell.angle_beta   90.00
_cell.angle_gamma   90.00
#
_symmetry.space_group_name_H-M   'P 1'
#
loop_
_entity.id
_entity.type
_entity.pdbx_description
1 polymer ?
#
loop_
_entity_poly.entity_id
_entity_poly.type
_entity_poly.pdbx_seq_one_letter_code
_entity_poly.pdbx_strand_id
1 'polypeptide(L)'
;VLVIAPKKVAEGTWTREKDKWEHTQILRVSPVLGSQAKRIRALNTPADIYIINRENVVWLVDYYRNAWPFDMVVVDESSSFKSHKSKRFKALAGISPRIDRLVELTGTPSPNGLDDLWAQVFLLDSGDRLGKRYSQFQERYFDPGARGNNVIYNYTAKPGSEQSILEKISDICISMKAEDYLQLPDMIYHEVPVVLDHKARKAYHDLEMKMVLELPDEGEDISVTSAAALSNKLLQLSNGAVYDEDHNYYEVHECKLEAFMELIESLQGKPVLVFYNFQHDRERILKALEKSGLRVRELKTPKDEDDWNRREIDVLLTHPASSAYGLNLQQGGNHVVWFGLTWNYELYTQANKRLHRQGQEEKVII
;
A
#
# COMPACT_ATOMS: atom_id res chain seq x y z
N VAL A 1 -16.59 18.40 9.46
CA VAL A 1 -16.19 17.04 9.04
C VAL A 1 -14.67 16.90 9.14
N LEU A 2 -14.18 15.77 9.65
CA LEU A 2 -12.76 15.40 9.61
C LEU A 2 -12.57 14.21 8.67
N VAL A 3 -11.61 14.32 7.74
CA VAL A 3 -11.17 13.21 6.89
C VAL A 3 -9.77 12.77 7.34
N ILE A 4 -9.63 11.51 7.67
CA ILE A 4 -8.36 10.85 8.01
C ILE A 4 -7.96 9.98 6.82
N ALA A 5 -6.85 10.29 6.15
CA ALA A 5 -6.45 9.62 4.92
C ALA A 5 -4.94 9.30 4.88
N PRO A 6 -4.48 8.45 3.95
CA PRO A 6 -3.05 8.33 3.65
C PRO A 6 -2.46 9.68 3.23
N LYS A 7 -1.17 9.90 3.52
CA LYS A 7 -0.53 11.21 3.33
C LYS A 7 -0.74 11.81 1.94
N LYS A 8 -0.47 11.08 0.86
CA LYS A 8 -0.64 11.58 -0.52
C LYS A 8 -2.11 11.90 -0.86
N VAL A 9 -3.04 11.10 -0.35
CA VAL A 9 -4.48 11.34 -0.50
C VAL A 9 -4.90 12.62 0.23
N ALA A 10 -4.38 12.80 1.44
CA ALA A 10 -4.62 14.01 2.24
C ALA A 10 -4.00 15.27 1.62
N GLU A 11 -2.87 15.14 0.92
CA GLU A 11 -2.18 16.25 0.26
C GLU A 11 -2.92 16.79 -0.98
N GLY A 12 -3.71 15.97 -1.66
CA GLY A 12 -4.28 16.42 -2.93
C GLY A 12 -5.60 15.80 -3.37
N THR A 13 -5.84 14.51 -3.14
CA THR A 13 -7.00 13.82 -3.73
C THR A 13 -8.33 14.41 -3.25
N TRP A 14 -8.55 14.48 -1.96
CA TRP A 14 -9.80 15.02 -1.39
C TRP A 14 -10.05 16.47 -1.76
N THR A 15 -9.00 17.29 -1.85
CA THR A 15 -9.13 18.70 -2.25
C THR A 15 -9.53 18.81 -3.73
N ARG A 16 -8.94 18.00 -4.60
CA ARG A 16 -9.27 17.99 -6.04
C ARG A 16 -10.64 17.37 -6.33
N GLU A 17 -11.02 16.34 -5.58
CA GLU A 17 -12.32 15.68 -5.79
C GLU A 17 -13.50 16.62 -5.54
N LYS A 18 -13.43 17.49 -4.53
CA LYS A 18 -14.52 18.46 -4.27
C LYS A 18 -14.80 19.38 -5.47
N ASP A 19 -13.77 19.68 -6.28
CA ASP A 19 -13.90 20.60 -7.42
C ASP A 19 -14.52 19.92 -8.64
N LYS A 20 -14.58 18.61 -8.66
CA LYS A 20 -15.20 17.84 -9.75
C LYS A 20 -16.72 17.80 -9.70
N TRP A 21 -17.30 17.99 -8.51
CA TRP A 21 -18.73 17.87 -8.30
C TRP A 21 -19.35 19.22 -8.00
N GLU A 22 -20.32 19.67 -8.79
CA GLU A 22 -20.94 21.00 -8.66
C GLU A 22 -21.42 21.31 -7.24
N HIS A 23 -22.07 20.35 -6.59
CA HIS A 23 -22.62 20.50 -5.24
C HIS A 23 -21.56 20.55 -4.11
N THR A 24 -20.30 20.19 -4.37
CA THR A 24 -19.22 20.20 -3.38
C THR A 24 -18.25 21.36 -3.57
N GLN A 25 -18.30 22.08 -4.69
CA GLN A 25 -17.38 23.20 -4.98
C GLN A 25 -17.43 24.32 -3.94
N ILE A 26 -18.59 24.53 -3.32
CA ILE A 26 -18.80 25.55 -2.29
C ILE A 26 -18.12 25.21 -0.96
N LEU A 27 -17.73 23.96 -0.73
CA LEU A 27 -17.14 23.52 0.54
C LEU A 27 -15.72 24.06 0.70
N ARG A 28 -15.43 24.59 1.88
CA ARG A 28 -14.08 25.03 2.27
C ARG A 28 -13.31 23.84 2.84
N VAL A 29 -12.12 23.58 2.30
CA VAL A 29 -11.25 22.50 2.74
C VAL A 29 -9.99 23.05 3.39
N SER A 30 -9.62 22.53 4.56
CA SER A 30 -8.40 22.87 5.28
C SER A 30 -7.50 21.65 5.45
N PRO A 31 -6.38 21.52 4.69
CA PRO A 31 -5.42 20.47 4.88
C PRO A 31 -4.59 20.66 6.16
N VAL A 32 -4.76 19.77 7.14
CA VAL A 32 -4.08 19.78 8.45
C VAL A 32 -2.77 18.99 8.35
N LEU A 33 -1.80 19.52 7.60
CA LEU A 33 -0.59 18.84 7.20
C LEU A 33 0.68 19.61 7.56
N GLY A 34 1.85 18.93 7.46
CA GLY A 34 3.16 19.55 7.68
C GLY A 34 3.56 19.66 9.16
N SER A 35 4.28 20.72 9.52
CA SER A 35 4.74 20.94 10.90
C SER A 35 3.56 21.19 11.86
N GLN A 36 3.80 20.97 13.16
CA GLN A 36 2.78 21.19 14.18
C GLN A 36 2.18 22.60 14.11
N ALA A 37 3.01 23.63 13.93
CA ALA A 37 2.54 25.01 13.81
C ALA A 37 1.62 25.21 12.58
N LYS A 38 1.93 24.57 11.44
CA LYS A 38 1.08 24.62 10.25
C LYS A 38 -0.25 23.91 10.50
N ARG A 39 -0.23 22.74 11.15
CA ARG A 39 -1.46 22.00 11.49
C ARG A 39 -2.38 22.78 12.43
N ILE A 40 -1.82 23.40 13.47
CA ILE A 40 -2.61 24.25 14.39
C ILE A 40 -3.24 25.44 13.66
N ARG A 41 -2.48 26.09 12.75
CA ARG A 41 -3.04 27.18 11.93
C ARG A 41 -4.18 26.69 11.04
N ALA A 42 -4.04 25.54 10.41
CA ALA A 42 -5.07 24.94 9.58
C ALA A 42 -6.33 24.58 10.38
N LEU A 43 -6.20 24.05 11.60
CA LEU A 43 -7.33 23.76 12.49
C LEU A 43 -8.06 25.04 12.97
N ASN A 44 -7.34 26.15 13.12
CA ASN A 44 -7.92 27.45 13.49
C ASN A 44 -8.50 28.23 12.30
N THR A 45 -8.32 27.73 11.07
CA THR A 45 -8.93 28.31 9.87
C THR A 45 -10.33 27.71 9.68
N PRO A 46 -11.41 28.51 9.67
CA PRO A 46 -12.75 27.98 9.47
C PRO A 46 -12.90 27.24 8.14
N ALA A 47 -13.27 25.96 8.21
CA ALA A 47 -13.49 25.12 7.06
C ALA A 47 -14.65 24.12 7.30
N ASP A 48 -15.22 23.59 6.24
CA ASP A 48 -16.30 22.62 6.29
C ASP A 48 -15.71 21.19 6.37
N ILE A 49 -14.54 20.99 5.76
CA ILE A 49 -13.80 19.73 5.76
C ILE A 49 -12.35 20.00 6.19
N TYR A 50 -11.92 19.29 7.22
CA TYR A 50 -10.52 19.22 7.65
C TYR A 50 -9.94 17.89 7.22
N ILE A 51 -8.74 17.88 6.63
CA ILE A 51 -8.10 16.67 6.13
C ILE A 51 -6.77 16.47 6.84
N ILE A 52 -6.59 15.31 7.49
CA ILE A 52 -5.35 14.97 8.20
C ILE A 52 -4.80 13.64 7.71
N ASN A 53 -3.48 13.48 7.70
CA ASN A 53 -2.89 12.19 7.42
C ASN A 53 -2.95 11.28 8.66
N ARG A 54 -3.20 9.99 8.43
CA ARG A 54 -3.42 8.97 9.47
C ARG A 54 -2.32 8.87 10.53
N GLU A 55 -1.09 9.25 10.18
CA GLU A 55 0.06 9.24 11.09
C GLU A 55 -0.07 10.31 12.20
N ASN A 56 -0.84 11.36 11.95
CA ASN A 56 -1.05 12.46 12.88
C ASN A 56 -2.34 12.34 13.73
N VAL A 57 -3.08 11.23 13.61
CA VAL A 57 -4.33 11.04 14.37
C VAL A 57 -4.08 11.07 15.88
N VAL A 58 -3.04 10.39 16.35
CA VAL A 58 -2.68 10.39 17.79
C VAL A 58 -2.46 11.81 18.29
N TRP A 59 -1.65 12.58 17.56
CA TRP A 59 -1.41 13.99 17.88
C TRP A 59 -2.69 14.84 17.89
N LEU A 60 -3.59 14.61 16.95
CA LEU A 60 -4.86 15.37 16.88
C LEU A 60 -5.76 15.08 18.07
N VAL A 61 -5.86 13.81 18.46
CA VAL A 61 -6.63 13.38 19.63
C VAL A 61 -6.03 13.97 20.92
N ASP A 62 -4.71 13.95 21.05
CA ASP A 62 -4.00 14.54 22.19
C ASP A 62 -4.15 16.07 22.22
N TYR A 63 -4.23 16.73 21.07
CA TYR A 63 -4.41 18.16 20.95
C TYR A 63 -5.79 18.61 21.45
N TYR A 64 -6.86 17.96 21.01
CA TYR A 64 -8.22 18.32 21.41
C TYR A 64 -8.67 17.68 22.73
N ARG A 65 -8.17 16.51 23.06
CA ARG A 65 -8.57 15.75 24.26
C ARG A 65 -10.10 15.67 24.42
N ASN A 66 -10.63 16.37 25.46
CA ASN A 66 -12.07 16.38 25.75
C ASN A 66 -12.86 17.38 24.90
N ALA A 67 -12.21 18.29 24.20
CA ALA A 67 -12.82 19.34 23.37
C ALA A 67 -12.89 18.93 21.89
N TRP A 68 -13.14 17.65 21.60
CA TRP A 68 -13.25 17.14 20.24
C TRP A 68 -14.34 17.86 19.45
N PRO A 69 -14.02 18.53 18.30
CA PRO A 69 -14.97 19.42 17.63
C PRO A 69 -15.62 18.82 16.38
N PHE A 70 -15.32 17.55 16.04
CA PHE A 70 -15.77 16.97 14.77
C PHE A 70 -16.92 15.99 15.01
N ASP A 71 -18.11 16.35 14.52
CA ASP A 71 -19.32 15.52 14.60
C ASP A 71 -19.23 14.32 13.65
N MET A 72 -18.61 14.50 12.47
CA MET A 72 -18.42 13.46 11.48
C MET A 72 -16.94 13.23 11.20
N VAL A 73 -16.56 11.95 11.20
CA VAL A 73 -15.20 11.50 10.85
C VAL A 73 -15.28 10.47 9.72
N VAL A 74 -14.49 10.68 8.67
CA VAL A 74 -14.30 9.75 7.57
C VAL A 74 -12.90 9.19 7.64
N VAL A 75 -12.76 7.88 7.71
CA VAL A 75 -11.46 7.17 7.68
C VAL A 75 -11.28 6.54 6.32
N ASP A 76 -10.43 7.16 5.51
CA ASP A 76 -10.07 6.65 4.19
C ASP A 76 -8.91 5.66 4.32
N GLU A 77 -9.01 4.51 3.65
CA GLU A 77 -8.15 3.33 3.82
C GLU A 77 -8.15 2.85 5.28
N SER A 78 -9.35 2.53 5.79
CA SER A 78 -9.56 2.08 7.17
C SER A 78 -8.83 0.79 7.52
N SER A 79 -8.42 -0.02 6.54
CA SER A 79 -7.51 -1.16 6.71
C SER A 79 -6.23 -0.80 7.49
N SER A 80 -5.83 0.47 7.45
CA SER A 80 -4.71 0.97 8.25
C SER A 80 -4.98 1.02 9.77
N PHE A 81 -6.23 0.88 10.20
CA PHE A 81 -6.67 0.83 11.60
C PHE A 81 -7.00 -0.60 12.08
N LYS A 82 -6.82 -1.61 11.25
CA LYS A 82 -7.13 -3.03 11.53
C LYS A 82 -6.46 -3.62 12.77
N SER A 83 -5.32 -3.07 13.20
CA SER A 83 -4.62 -3.54 14.40
C SER A 83 -5.11 -2.85 15.67
N HIS A 84 -5.84 -3.58 16.52
CA HIS A 84 -6.29 -3.11 17.82
C HIS A 84 -5.15 -2.72 18.79
N LYS A 85 -3.92 -3.17 18.54
CA LYS A 85 -2.73 -2.82 19.32
C LYS A 85 -2.12 -1.49 18.89
N SER A 86 -2.44 -0.98 17.71
CA SER A 86 -1.84 0.23 17.18
C SER A 86 -2.23 1.48 17.96
N LYS A 87 -1.30 2.42 18.09
CA LYS A 87 -1.55 3.70 18.78
C LYS A 87 -2.69 4.49 18.13
N ARG A 88 -2.77 4.47 16.79
CA ARG A 88 -3.80 5.20 16.03
C ARG A 88 -5.20 4.63 16.27
N PHE A 89 -5.35 3.29 16.29
CA PHE A 89 -6.62 2.66 16.65
C PHE A 89 -7.05 3.06 18.07
N LYS A 90 -6.15 2.92 19.06
CA LYS A 90 -6.45 3.25 20.46
C LYS A 90 -6.86 4.69 20.64
N ALA A 91 -6.19 5.62 19.95
CA ALA A 91 -6.53 7.03 19.99
C ALA A 91 -7.94 7.29 19.42
N LEU A 92 -8.24 6.76 18.23
CA LEU A 92 -9.55 6.95 17.60
C LEU A 92 -10.66 6.25 18.37
N ALA A 93 -10.45 5.01 18.87
CA ALA A 93 -11.41 4.28 19.70
C ALA A 93 -11.73 5.01 21.02
N GLY A 94 -10.76 5.74 21.59
CA GLY A 94 -10.99 6.54 22.80
C GLY A 94 -11.92 7.73 22.61
N ILE A 95 -12.03 8.24 21.38
CA ILE A 95 -12.90 9.38 21.06
C ILE A 95 -14.12 8.99 20.23
N SER A 96 -14.19 7.79 19.67
CA SER A 96 -15.31 7.34 18.83
C SER A 96 -16.69 7.54 19.47
N PRO A 97 -16.89 7.38 20.81
CA PRO A 97 -18.16 7.68 21.46
C PRO A 97 -18.60 9.15 21.42
N ARG A 98 -17.72 10.08 20.97
CA ARG A 98 -18.00 11.51 20.83
C ARG A 98 -18.20 11.93 19.37
N ILE A 99 -18.17 10.96 18.46
CA ILE A 99 -18.35 11.17 17.02
C ILE A 99 -19.77 10.74 16.70
N ASP A 100 -20.58 11.65 16.20
CA ASP A 100 -21.98 11.34 15.86
C ASP A 100 -22.07 10.40 14.65
N ARG A 101 -21.14 10.54 13.70
CA ARG A 101 -21.09 9.72 12.49
C ARG A 101 -19.66 9.37 12.11
N LEU A 102 -19.32 8.10 12.18
CA LEU A 102 -18.05 7.56 11.68
C LEU A 102 -18.31 6.77 10.40
N VAL A 103 -17.51 7.07 9.36
CA VAL A 103 -17.56 6.39 8.06
C VAL A 103 -16.19 5.82 7.75
N GLU A 104 -16.14 4.56 7.39
CA GLU A 104 -14.91 3.89 6.97
C GLU A 104 -14.96 3.52 5.50
N LEU A 105 -13.90 3.83 4.76
CA LEU A 105 -13.73 3.53 3.35
C LEU A 105 -12.50 2.65 3.18
N THR A 106 -12.66 1.51 2.53
CA THR A 106 -11.53 0.62 2.19
C THR A 106 -11.86 -0.27 1.02
N GLY A 107 -10.88 -0.51 0.15
CA GLY A 107 -10.98 -1.50 -0.91
C GLY A 107 -10.59 -2.92 -0.46
N THR A 108 -9.96 -3.06 0.73
CA THR A 108 -9.44 -4.32 1.27
C THR A 108 -9.68 -4.37 2.78
N PRO A 109 -10.90 -4.67 3.24
CA PRO A 109 -11.23 -4.60 4.67
C PRO A 109 -10.51 -5.66 5.52
N SER A 110 -10.18 -6.80 4.95
CA SER A 110 -9.56 -7.94 5.64
C SER A 110 -8.35 -8.51 4.87
N PRO A 111 -7.29 -7.72 4.65
CA PRO A 111 -6.18 -8.14 3.79
C PRO A 111 -5.35 -9.31 4.33
N ASN A 112 -5.35 -9.54 5.64
CA ASN A 112 -4.65 -10.67 6.25
C ASN A 112 -5.60 -11.76 6.78
N GLY A 113 -6.90 -11.54 6.69
CA GLY A 113 -7.92 -12.46 7.18
C GLY A 113 -9.03 -11.77 7.98
N LEU A 114 -10.03 -12.53 8.37
CA LEU A 114 -11.25 -12.03 9.03
C LEU A 114 -10.98 -11.33 10.37
N ASP A 115 -9.88 -11.61 11.03
CA ASP A 115 -9.47 -10.96 12.28
C ASP A 115 -9.17 -9.47 12.12
N ASP A 116 -8.80 -9.01 10.92
CA ASP A 116 -8.61 -7.60 10.60
C ASP A 116 -9.93 -6.78 10.70
N LEU A 117 -11.09 -7.43 10.64
CA LEU A 117 -12.40 -6.75 10.68
C LEU A 117 -12.75 -6.22 12.07
N TRP A 118 -12.32 -6.90 13.15
CA TRP A 118 -12.75 -6.54 14.49
C TRP A 118 -12.47 -5.09 14.87
N ALA A 119 -11.26 -4.61 14.60
CA ALA A 119 -10.86 -3.27 14.98
C ALA A 119 -11.61 -2.19 14.18
N GLN A 120 -11.84 -2.43 12.90
CA GLN A 120 -12.59 -1.51 12.04
C GLN A 120 -14.05 -1.45 12.51
N VAL A 121 -14.73 -2.59 12.65
CA VAL A 121 -16.11 -2.63 13.14
C VAL A 121 -16.24 -2.05 14.55
N PHE A 122 -15.25 -2.28 15.42
CA PHE A 122 -15.24 -1.69 16.77
C PHE A 122 -15.25 -0.16 16.76
N LEU A 123 -14.57 0.48 15.81
CA LEU A 123 -14.60 1.95 15.68
C LEU A 123 -16.01 2.44 15.30
N LEU A 124 -16.76 1.68 14.52
CA LEU A 124 -18.11 2.05 14.07
C LEU A 124 -19.17 1.89 15.19
N ASP A 125 -19.06 0.84 16.02
CA ASP A 125 -20.14 0.45 16.92
C ASP A 125 -19.71 0.20 18.38
N SER A 126 -18.46 0.50 18.74
CA SER A 126 -17.90 0.27 20.09
C SER A 126 -18.00 -1.18 20.55
N GLY A 127 -18.00 -2.13 19.61
CA GLY A 127 -18.00 -3.57 19.84
C GLY A 127 -19.39 -4.17 20.08
N ASP A 128 -20.43 -3.54 19.62
CA ASP A 128 -21.81 -4.04 19.73
C ASP A 128 -22.01 -5.34 18.95
N ARG A 129 -21.53 -5.41 17.70
CA ARG A 129 -21.71 -6.58 16.82
C ARG A 129 -20.68 -7.69 17.02
N LEU A 130 -19.40 -7.34 17.06
CA LEU A 130 -18.31 -8.32 17.11
C LEU A 130 -17.73 -8.55 18.51
N GLY A 131 -18.23 -7.82 19.51
CA GLY A 131 -17.82 -7.96 20.92
C GLY A 131 -16.83 -6.86 21.35
N LYS A 132 -16.91 -6.51 22.63
CA LYS A 132 -16.14 -5.41 23.23
C LYS A 132 -14.65 -5.71 23.42
N ARG A 133 -14.24 -6.97 23.33
CA ARG A 133 -12.84 -7.40 23.52
C ARG A 133 -12.41 -8.27 22.36
N TYR A 134 -11.25 -7.96 21.80
CA TYR A 134 -10.66 -8.73 20.71
C TYR A 134 -10.46 -10.21 21.09
N SER A 135 -10.06 -10.51 22.34
CA SER A 135 -9.91 -11.89 22.80
C SER A 135 -11.21 -12.70 22.72
N GLN A 136 -12.35 -12.09 23.06
CA GLN A 136 -13.66 -12.74 22.95
C GLN A 136 -14.08 -12.99 21.51
N PHE A 137 -13.78 -12.04 20.62
CA PHE A 137 -13.99 -12.20 19.18
C PHE A 137 -13.12 -13.35 18.63
N GLN A 138 -11.85 -13.38 19.03
CA GLN A 138 -10.90 -14.41 18.60
C GLN A 138 -11.32 -15.80 19.10
N GLU A 139 -11.70 -15.92 20.37
CA GLU A 139 -12.18 -17.18 20.96
C GLU A 139 -13.48 -17.68 20.27
N ARG A 140 -14.37 -16.76 19.92
CA ARG A 140 -15.66 -17.10 19.29
C ARG A 140 -15.49 -17.62 17.88
N TYR A 141 -14.66 -16.99 17.07
CA TYR A 141 -14.61 -17.18 15.63
C TYR A 141 -13.37 -17.90 15.09
N PHE A 142 -12.37 -18.14 15.95
CA PHE A 142 -11.11 -18.74 15.50
C PHE A 142 -10.66 -19.87 16.40
N ASP A 143 -9.99 -20.85 15.79
CA ASP A 143 -9.25 -21.90 16.49
C ASP A 143 -7.76 -21.52 16.54
N PRO A 144 -7.09 -21.76 17.67
CA PRO A 144 -5.66 -21.56 17.77
C PRO A 144 -4.91 -22.58 16.93
N GLY A 145 -4.00 -22.12 16.08
CA GLY A 145 -3.13 -22.97 15.26
C GLY A 145 -1.86 -23.41 15.98
N ALA A 146 -0.74 -23.41 15.25
CA ALA A 146 0.55 -23.85 15.79
C ALA A 146 0.98 -23.05 17.02
N ARG A 147 1.47 -23.78 18.05
CA ARG A 147 1.94 -23.22 19.33
C ARG A 147 3.43 -23.51 19.52
N GLY A 148 4.15 -22.54 20.07
CA GLY A 148 5.52 -22.71 20.55
C GLY A 148 5.80 -21.78 21.73
N ASN A 149 6.49 -22.26 22.77
CA ASN A 149 6.83 -21.49 23.99
C ASN A 149 5.65 -20.71 24.58
N ASN A 150 4.47 -21.34 24.68
CA ASN A 150 3.20 -20.73 25.14
C ASN A 150 2.67 -19.57 24.28
N VAL A 151 3.19 -19.37 23.05
CA VAL A 151 2.71 -18.38 22.09
C VAL A 151 1.97 -19.09 20.96
N ILE A 152 0.79 -18.61 20.60
CA ILE A 152 0.05 -19.06 19.41
C ILE A 152 0.51 -18.20 18.25
N TYR A 153 1.04 -18.83 17.20
CA TYR A 153 1.61 -18.11 16.05
C TYR A 153 0.56 -17.72 15.02
N ASN A 154 -0.52 -18.47 14.91
CA ASN A 154 -1.59 -18.20 13.95
C ASN A 154 -2.95 -18.66 14.50
N TYR A 155 -4.00 -18.12 13.92
CA TYR A 155 -5.38 -18.49 14.21
C TYR A 155 -6.07 -18.84 12.89
N THR A 156 -6.90 -19.87 12.90
CA THR A 156 -7.67 -20.31 11.74
C THR A 156 -9.15 -20.06 12.01
N ALA A 157 -9.85 -19.48 11.05
CA ALA A 157 -11.29 -19.25 11.19
C ALA A 157 -12.03 -20.59 11.35
N LYS A 158 -12.94 -20.67 12.31
CA LYS A 158 -13.80 -21.84 12.50
C LYS A 158 -14.77 -21.97 11.33
N PRO A 159 -15.23 -23.19 11.00
CA PRO A 159 -16.26 -23.36 9.98
C PRO A 159 -17.49 -22.49 10.24
N GLY A 160 -17.95 -21.75 9.23
CA GLY A 160 -19.10 -20.85 9.32
C GLY A 160 -18.84 -19.48 9.99
N SER A 161 -17.62 -19.23 10.47
CA SER A 161 -17.29 -17.94 11.11
C SER A 161 -17.39 -16.76 10.13
N GLU A 162 -16.94 -16.94 8.91
CA GLU A 162 -17.01 -15.89 7.89
C GLU A 162 -18.46 -15.45 7.66
N GLN A 163 -19.34 -16.39 7.38
CA GLN A 163 -20.76 -16.09 7.17
C GLN A 163 -21.38 -15.42 8.40
N SER A 164 -21.10 -15.92 9.59
CA SER A 164 -21.62 -15.36 10.85
C SER A 164 -21.13 -13.94 11.11
N ILE A 165 -19.87 -13.61 10.79
CA ILE A 165 -19.31 -12.26 10.91
C ILE A 165 -19.99 -11.33 9.89
N LEU A 166 -20.05 -11.74 8.61
CA LEU A 166 -20.64 -10.93 7.53
C LEU A 166 -22.11 -10.64 7.78
N GLU A 167 -22.90 -11.61 8.25
CA GLU A 167 -24.31 -11.41 8.63
C GLU A 167 -24.45 -10.35 9.73
N LYS A 168 -23.57 -10.37 10.73
CA LYS A 168 -23.62 -9.41 11.86
C LYS A 168 -23.30 -7.97 11.50
N ILE A 169 -22.50 -7.76 10.46
CA ILE A 169 -22.08 -6.42 10.04
C ILE A 169 -22.84 -5.93 8.81
N SER A 170 -23.72 -6.75 8.25
CA SER A 170 -24.42 -6.47 6.97
C SER A 170 -25.28 -5.22 6.99
N ASP A 171 -25.79 -4.82 8.16
CA ASP A 171 -26.63 -3.63 8.33
C ASP A 171 -25.84 -2.31 8.39
N ILE A 172 -24.51 -2.38 8.63
CA ILE A 172 -23.63 -1.21 8.68
C ILE A 172 -22.55 -1.21 7.60
N CYS A 173 -22.43 -2.28 6.82
CA CYS A 173 -21.41 -2.42 5.79
C CYS A 173 -22.05 -2.59 4.40
N ILE A 174 -21.51 -1.85 3.44
CA ILE A 174 -21.88 -2.03 2.02
C ILE A 174 -20.63 -2.49 1.27
N SER A 175 -20.72 -3.62 0.58
CA SER A 175 -19.69 -4.09 -0.34
C SER A 175 -20.07 -3.73 -1.77
N MET A 176 -19.23 -2.99 -2.45
CA MET A 176 -19.40 -2.61 -3.84
C MET A 176 -18.20 -3.10 -4.64
N LYS A 177 -18.42 -4.04 -5.55
CA LYS A 177 -17.38 -4.47 -6.47
C LYS A 177 -17.41 -3.59 -7.72
N ALA A 178 -16.24 -3.18 -8.20
CA ALA A 178 -16.16 -2.38 -9.43
C ALA A 178 -16.82 -3.09 -10.63
N GLU A 179 -16.69 -4.41 -10.68
CA GLU A 179 -17.26 -5.28 -11.72
C GLU A 179 -18.79 -5.21 -11.79
N ASP A 180 -19.47 -4.93 -10.66
CA ASP A 180 -20.94 -4.85 -10.60
C ASP A 180 -21.48 -3.52 -11.19
N TYR A 181 -20.65 -2.49 -11.26
CA TYR A 181 -21.06 -1.12 -11.60
C TYR A 181 -20.27 -0.51 -12.77
N LEU A 182 -19.11 -1.04 -13.10
CA LEU A 182 -18.20 -0.51 -14.10
C LEU A 182 -17.92 -1.59 -15.16
N GLN A 183 -18.03 -1.22 -16.42
CA GLN A 183 -17.49 -2.03 -17.52
C GLN A 183 -16.02 -1.71 -17.69
N LEU A 184 -15.18 -2.37 -16.90
CA LEU A 184 -13.73 -2.26 -17.03
C LEU A 184 -13.20 -3.28 -18.05
N PRO A 185 -12.19 -2.91 -18.86
CA PRO A 185 -11.49 -3.88 -19.69
C PRO A 185 -10.84 -4.98 -18.84
N ASP A 186 -10.55 -6.14 -19.45
CA ASP A 186 -9.88 -7.24 -18.76
C ASP A 186 -8.53 -6.83 -18.20
N MET A 187 -8.16 -7.42 -17.07
CA MET A 187 -6.81 -7.39 -16.52
C MET A 187 -6.11 -8.71 -16.88
N ILE A 188 -5.02 -8.63 -17.62
CA ILE A 188 -4.26 -9.79 -18.11
C ILE A 188 -2.95 -9.87 -17.35
N TYR A 189 -2.72 -11.00 -16.70
CA TYR A 189 -1.45 -11.29 -16.03
C TYR A 189 -0.55 -12.10 -16.95
N HIS A 190 0.68 -11.63 -17.11
CA HIS A 190 1.70 -12.29 -17.89
C HIS A 190 2.99 -12.46 -17.08
N GLU A 191 3.44 -13.69 -16.93
CA GLU A 191 4.68 -14.00 -16.22
C GLU A 191 5.83 -14.10 -17.21
N VAL A 192 6.90 -13.35 -16.97
CA VAL A 192 8.15 -13.43 -17.72
C VAL A 192 9.17 -14.19 -16.87
N PRO A 193 9.42 -15.47 -17.16
CA PRO A 193 10.37 -16.26 -16.39
C PRO A 193 11.80 -15.79 -16.67
N VAL A 194 12.54 -15.49 -15.61
CA VAL A 194 13.96 -15.13 -15.68
C VAL A 194 14.80 -16.27 -15.13
N VAL A 195 15.68 -16.81 -15.98
CA VAL A 195 16.57 -17.89 -15.58
C VAL A 195 17.89 -17.30 -15.10
N LEU A 196 18.26 -17.59 -13.85
CA LEU A 196 19.56 -17.20 -13.31
C LEU A 196 20.69 -17.96 -14.04
N ASP A 197 21.76 -17.28 -14.37
CA ASP A 197 22.99 -17.89 -14.86
C ASP A 197 23.63 -18.79 -13.80
N HIS A 198 24.69 -19.51 -14.16
CA HIS A 198 25.34 -20.45 -13.25
C HIS A 198 25.92 -19.77 -12.01
N LYS A 199 26.52 -18.58 -12.14
CA LYS A 199 27.12 -17.82 -11.03
C LYS A 199 26.03 -17.30 -10.10
N ALA A 200 25.00 -16.69 -10.64
CA ALA A 200 23.86 -16.18 -9.87
C ALA A 200 23.09 -17.28 -9.14
N ARG A 201 22.88 -18.43 -9.80
CA ARG A 201 22.24 -19.60 -9.21
C ARG A 201 23.07 -20.18 -8.05
N LYS A 202 24.39 -20.24 -8.21
CA LYS A 202 25.28 -20.67 -7.13
C LYS A 202 25.20 -19.72 -5.94
N ALA A 203 25.28 -18.41 -6.17
CA ALA A 203 25.17 -17.40 -5.13
C ALA A 203 23.83 -17.49 -4.39
N TYR A 204 22.73 -17.67 -5.11
CA TYR A 204 21.40 -17.86 -4.52
C TYR A 204 21.34 -19.11 -3.64
N HIS A 205 21.84 -20.23 -4.13
CA HIS A 205 21.87 -21.50 -3.40
C HIS A 205 22.79 -21.44 -2.16
N ASP A 206 23.96 -20.83 -2.29
CA ASP A 206 24.87 -20.67 -1.16
C ASP A 206 24.24 -19.80 -0.05
N LEU A 207 23.59 -18.71 -0.39
CA LEU A 207 22.85 -17.88 0.57
C LEU A 207 21.69 -18.63 1.21
N GLU A 208 20.92 -19.39 0.43
CA GLU A 208 19.78 -20.17 0.92
C GLU A 208 20.20 -21.26 1.91
N MET A 209 21.29 -22.00 1.59
CA MET A 209 21.71 -23.18 2.36
C MET A 209 22.69 -22.85 3.48
N LYS A 210 23.59 -21.91 3.26
CA LYS A 210 24.66 -21.56 4.21
C LYS A 210 24.34 -20.33 5.06
N MET A 211 23.30 -19.57 4.67
CA MET A 211 22.97 -18.25 5.26
C MET A 211 24.13 -17.24 5.15
N VAL A 212 25.04 -17.46 4.24
CA VAL A 212 26.22 -16.62 3.97
C VAL A 212 26.36 -16.46 2.46
N LEU A 213 26.60 -15.23 2.03
CA LEU A 213 26.96 -14.88 0.66
C LEU A 213 28.38 -14.32 0.64
N GLU A 214 29.29 -15.02 0.02
CA GLU A 214 30.65 -14.54 -0.25
C GLU A 214 30.60 -13.48 -1.35
N LEU A 215 31.09 -12.28 -1.06
CA LEU A 215 31.17 -11.21 -2.05
C LEU A 215 32.51 -11.29 -2.81
N PRO A 216 32.52 -11.20 -4.14
CA PRO A 216 33.75 -11.01 -4.90
C PRO A 216 34.24 -9.58 -4.63
N ASP A 217 35.51 -9.42 -4.34
CA ASP A 217 36.22 -8.16 -4.10
C ASP A 217 35.96 -7.46 -2.75
N GLU A 218 36.92 -7.51 -1.84
CA GLU A 218 37.10 -6.70 -0.61
C GLU A 218 35.87 -6.34 0.26
N GLY A 219 34.69 -6.89 -0.06
CA GLY A 219 33.49 -6.75 0.77
C GLY A 219 33.44 -7.77 1.90
N GLU A 220 32.87 -7.41 3.04
CA GLU A 220 32.57 -8.37 4.10
C GLU A 220 31.46 -9.32 3.63
N ASP A 221 31.61 -10.61 3.93
CA ASP A 221 30.59 -11.63 3.60
C ASP A 221 29.25 -11.27 4.25
N ILE A 222 28.17 -11.38 3.49
CA ILE A 222 26.83 -11.11 4.00
C ILE A 222 26.35 -12.33 4.76
N SER A 223 26.22 -12.22 6.07
CA SER A 223 25.67 -13.24 6.95
C SER A 223 24.21 -12.95 7.32
N VAL A 224 23.41 -14.01 7.50
CA VAL A 224 21.99 -13.91 7.81
C VAL A 224 21.65 -14.71 9.05
N THR A 225 21.04 -14.07 10.04
CA THR A 225 20.80 -14.66 11.37
C THR A 225 19.36 -15.14 11.59
N SER A 226 18.44 -14.87 10.66
CA SER A 226 17.03 -15.28 10.81
C SER A 226 16.38 -15.62 9.47
N ALA A 227 15.34 -16.47 9.50
CA ALA A 227 14.58 -16.85 8.31
C ALA A 227 13.91 -15.64 7.61
N ALA A 228 13.44 -14.64 8.37
CA ALA A 228 12.84 -13.45 7.80
C ALA A 228 13.88 -12.57 7.07
N ALA A 229 15.07 -12.43 7.64
CA ALA A 229 16.18 -11.74 7.01
C ALA A 229 16.65 -12.50 5.76
N LEU A 230 16.72 -13.85 5.83
CA LEU A 230 17.07 -14.69 4.68
C LEU A 230 16.09 -14.48 3.51
N SER A 231 14.78 -14.55 3.76
CA SER A 231 13.79 -14.33 2.72
C SER A 231 13.93 -12.95 2.05
N ASN A 232 14.23 -11.91 2.83
CA ASN A 232 14.44 -10.57 2.28
C ASN A 232 15.75 -10.48 1.46
N LYS A 233 16.83 -11.12 1.91
CA LYS A 233 18.11 -11.18 1.17
C LYS A 233 18.00 -11.98 -0.12
N LEU A 234 17.28 -13.11 -0.10
CA LEU A 234 17.00 -13.89 -1.31
C LEU A 234 16.16 -13.10 -2.33
N LEU A 235 15.20 -12.30 -1.85
CA LEU A 235 14.43 -11.41 -2.72
C LEU A 235 15.31 -10.30 -3.34
N GLN A 236 16.22 -9.72 -2.57
CA GLN A 236 17.21 -8.77 -3.07
C GLN A 236 18.09 -9.42 -4.13
N LEU A 237 18.67 -10.57 -3.81
CA LEU A 237 19.54 -11.33 -4.72
C LEU A 237 18.82 -11.71 -6.01
N SER A 238 17.55 -12.15 -5.95
CA SER A 238 16.76 -12.45 -7.14
C SER A 238 16.55 -11.25 -8.07
N ASN A 239 16.65 -10.03 -7.54
CA ASN A 239 16.63 -8.80 -8.32
C ASN A 239 18.03 -8.40 -8.85
N GLY A 240 19.09 -9.08 -8.39
CA GLY A 240 20.44 -8.97 -8.92
C GLY A 240 21.42 -8.19 -8.05
N ALA A 241 21.05 -7.73 -6.87
CA ALA A 241 21.95 -7.05 -5.93
C ALA A 241 21.52 -7.30 -4.48
N VAL A 242 22.45 -7.16 -3.53
CA VAL A 242 22.20 -7.35 -2.09
C VAL A 242 22.81 -6.21 -1.28
N TYR A 243 22.14 -5.78 -0.21
CA TYR A 243 22.70 -4.82 0.75
C TYR A 243 23.62 -5.51 1.76
N ASP A 244 24.65 -4.80 2.21
CA ASP A 244 25.41 -5.13 3.42
C ASP A 244 24.70 -4.59 4.69
N GLU A 245 25.42 -4.63 5.84
CA GLU A 245 24.92 -4.10 7.11
C GLU A 245 24.88 -2.56 7.13
N ASP A 246 25.74 -1.91 6.37
CA ASP A 246 25.84 -0.44 6.24
C ASP A 246 24.89 0.13 5.17
N HIS A 247 24.02 -0.71 4.59
CA HIS A 247 23.11 -0.36 3.50
C HIS A 247 23.78 0.03 2.17
N ASN A 248 25.06 -0.32 1.96
CA ASN A 248 25.62 -0.32 0.62
C ASN A 248 25.14 -1.56 -0.12
N TYR A 249 25.03 -1.52 -1.44
CA TYR A 249 24.64 -2.71 -2.18
C TYR A 249 25.74 -3.19 -3.13
N TYR A 250 25.76 -4.51 -3.32
CA TYR A 250 26.68 -5.19 -4.21
C TYR A 250 25.90 -5.86 -5.33
N GLU A 251 26.28 -5.59 -6.58
CA GLU A 251 25.68 -6.21 -7.74
C GLU A 251 26.22 -7.65 -7.89
N VAL A 252 25.30 -8.61 -8.02
CA VAL A 252 25.63 -10.03 -8.10
C VAL A 252 25.41 -10.56 -9.51
N HIS A 253 24.31 -10.13 -10.17
CA HIS A 253 24.00 -10.52 -11.55
C HIS A 253 23.07 -9.50 -12.23
N GLU A 254 22.98 -9.58 -13.56
CA GLU A 254 22.13 -8.71 -14.40
C GLU A 254 20.94 -9.43 -15.04
N CYS A 255 20.78 -10.75 -14.83
CA CYS A 255 19.78 -11.57 -15.53
C CYS A 255 18.38 -10.96 -15.57
N LYS A 256 17.92 -10.39 -14.43
CA LYS A 256 16.60 -9.76 -14.37
C LYS A 256 16.55 -8.40 -15.04
N LEU A 257 17.64 -7.66 -14.99
CA LEU A 257 17.76 -6.36 -15.65
C LEU A 257 17.80 -6.52 -17.17
N GLU A 258 18.51 -7.53 -17.68
CA GLU A 258 18.54 -7.88 -19.11
C GLU A 258 17.13 -8.26 -19.60
N ALA A 259 16.45 -9.18 -18.91
CA ALA A 259 15.08 -9.57 -19.25
C ALA A 259 14.10 -8.37 -19.17
N PHE A 260 14.29 -7.45 -18.24
CA PHE A 260 13.52 -6.23 -18.16
C PHE A 260 13.76 -5.33 -19.38
N MET A 261 15.00 -5.15 -19.80
CA MET A 261 15.33 -4.34 -20.98
C MET A 261 14.74 -4.93 -22.26
N GLU A 262 14.82 -6.25 -22.44
CA GLU A 262 14.16 -6.95 -23.56
C GLU A 262 12.64 -6.74 -23.55
N LEU A 263 12.03 -6.79 -22.38
CA LEU A 263 10.60 -6.53 -22.21
C LEU A 263 10.27 -5.07 -22.62
N ILE A 264 11.03 -4.09 -22.13
CA ILE A 264 10.82 -2.68 -22.49
C ILE A 264 10.95 -2.43 -24.00
N GLU A 265 11.95 -3.05 -24.65
CA GLU A 265 12.08 -3.00 -26.12
C GLU A 265 10.87 -3.60 -26.83
N SER A 266 10.36 -4.72 -26.34
CA SER A 266 9.19 -5.40 -26.91
C SER A 266 7.91 -4.57 -26.87
N LEU A 267 7.82 -3.62 -25.95
CA LEU A 267 6.68 -2.68 -25.84
C LEU A 267 6.67 -1.62 -26.92
N GLN A 268 7.76 -1.44 -27.68
CA GLN A 268 7.86 -0.51 -28.83
C GLN A 268 7.41 0.92 -28.50
N GLY A 269 7.80 1.43 -27.34
CA GLY A 269 7.49 2.79 -26.89
C GLY A 269 6.09 2.98 -26.28
N LYS A 270 5.34 1.91 -26.04
CA LYS A 270 4.11 2.01 -25.25
C LYS A 270 4.44 2.42 -23.82
N PRO A 271 3.68 3.37 -23.23
CA PRO A 271 3.90 3.78 -21.85
C PRO A 271 3.77 2.61 -20.87
N VAL A 272 4.71 2.51 -19.92
CA VAL A 272 4.75 1.46 -18.93
C VAL A 272 4.99 2.01 -17.53
N LEU A 273 4.16 1.55 -16.58
CA LEU A 273 4.32 1.80 -15.16
C LEU A 273 5.16 0.68 -14.53
N VAL A 274 6.31 1.03 -13.99
CA VAL A 274 7.27 0.06 -13.43
C VAL A 274 7.32 0.16 -11.92
N PHE A 275 7.03 -0.95 -11.25
CA PHE A 275 7.17 -1.08 -9.80
C PHE A 275 8.50 -1.73 -9.44
N TYR A 276 9.28 -1.05 -8.60
CA TYR A 276 10.50 -1.55 -7.99
C TYR A 276 10.31 -1.75 -6.48
N ASN A 277 11.11 -2.63 -5.87
CA ASN A 277 11.00 -2.93 -4.45
C ASN A 277 12.15 -2.35 -3.62
N PHE A 278 13.37 -2.34 -4.16
CA PHE A 278 14.57 -1.87 -3.48
C PHE A 278 15.18 -0.63 -4.16
N GLN A 279 15.96 0.15 -3.42
CA GLN A 279 16.64 1.31 -3.99
C GLN A 279 17.67 0.91 -5.07
N HIS A 280 18.37 -0.21 -4.86
CA HIS A 280 19.27 -0.74 -5.89
C HIS A 280 18.53 -1.12 -7.19
N ASP A 281 17.29 -1.64 -7.12
CA ASP A 281 16.48 -1.90 -8.32
C ASP A 281 16.26 -0.60 -9.10
N ARG A 282 15.82 0.44 -8.38
CA ARG A 282 15.57 1.76 -8.95
C ARG A 282 16.82 2.32 -9.64
N GLU A 283 17.96 2.31 -8.96
CA GLU A 283 19.20 2.89 -9.49
C GLU A 283 19.71 2.12 -10.70
N ARG A 284 19.67 0.79 -10.67
CA ARG A 284 20.07 -0.07 -11.77
C ARG A 284 19.14 0.07 -12.98
N ILE A 285 17.83 0.13 -12.78
CA ILE A 285 16.85 0.38 -13.84
C ILE A 285 17.10 1.75 -14.49
N LEU A 286 17.25 2.81 -13.70
CA LEU A 286 17.50 4.16 -14.22
C LEU A 286 18.80 4.21 -15.04
N LYS A 287 19.88 3.60 -14.55
CA LYS A 287 21.16 3.50 -15.23
C LYS A 287 21.04 2.72 -16.55
N ALA A 288 20.31 1.62 -16.57
CA ALA A 288 20.10 0.82 -17.79
C ALA A 288 19.30 1.58 -18.85
N LEU A 289 18.31 2.36 -18.43
CA LEU A 289 17.46 3.15 -19.33
C LEU A 289 18.08 4.48 -19.77
N GLU A 290 19.20 4.92 -19.20
CA GLU A 290 19.82 6.22 -19.47
C GLU A 290 20.12 6.44 -20.96
N LYS A 291 20.51 5.38 -21.69
CA LYS A 291 20.85 5.43 -23.11
C LYS A 291 19.75 4.92 -24.05
N SER A 292 18.57 4.60 -23.51
CA SER A 292 17.48 4.01 -24.30
C SER A 292 16.77 5.01 -25.22
N GLY A 293 16.94 6.31 -25.00
CA GLY A 293 16.20 7.36 -25.70
C GLY A 293 14.75 7.52 -25.21
N LEU A 294 14.30 6.74 -24.24
CA LEU A 294 12.97 6.82 -23.66
C LEU A 294 12.86 7.97 -22.64
N ARG A 295 11.69 8.54 -22.52
CA ARG A 295 11.38 9.55 -21.49
C ARG A 295 11.08 8.84 -20.17
N VAL A 296 12.12 8.67 -19.36
CA VAL A 296 12.06 7.96 -18.07
C VAL A 296 11.88 8.95 -16.94
N ARG A 297 10.95 8.66 -16.02
CA ARG A 297 10.74 9.50 -14.83
C ARG A 297 10.32 8.68 -13.62
N GLU A 298 10.68 9.17 -12.43
CA GLU A 298 10.19 8.63 -11.17
C GLU A 298 8.98 9.44 -10.67
N LEU A 299 7.95 8.76 -10.21
CA LEU A 299 6.72 9.37 -9.71
C LEU A 299 6.93 9.97 -8.31
N LYS A 300 7.22 11.26 -8.23
CA LYS A 300 7.49 11.99 -6.98
C LYS A 300 6.48 13.09 -6.70
N THR A 301 6.01 13.77 -7.73
CA THR A 301 5.20 14.98 -7.63
C THR A 301 3.87 14.84 -8.37
N PRO A 302 2.86 15.68 -8.06
CA PRO A 302 1.63 15.74 -8.85
C PRO A 302 1.86 16.03 -10.33
N LYS A 303 2.92 16.79 -10.66
CA LYS A 303 3.27 17.06 -12.05
C LYS A 303 3.66 15.79 -12.80
N ASP A 304 4.33 14.84 -12.14
CA ASP A 304 4.70 13.56 -12.77
C ASP A 304 3.45 12.72 -13.10
N GLU A 305 2.42 12.78 -12.26
CA GLU A 305 1.11 12.19 -12.53
C GLU A 305 0.42 12.85 -13.74
N ASP A 306 0.44 14.18 -13.80
CA ASP A 306 -0.15 14.94 -14.91
C ASP A 306 0.59 14.68 -16.23
N ASP A 307 1.94 14.71 -16.22
CA ASP A 307 2.79 14.45 -17.39
C ASP A 307 2.60 13.00 -17.89
N TRP A 308 2.48 12.02 -16.97
CA TRP A 308 2.15 10.63 -17.30
C TRP A 308 0.78 10.53 -17.99
N ASN A 309 -0.24 11.12 -17.42
CA ASN A 309 -1.59 11.08 -17.98
C ASN A 309 -1.72 11.78 -19.32
N ARG A 310 -0.82 12.73 -19.63
CA ARG A 310 -0.68 13.34 -20.99
C ARG A 310 0.18 12.52 -21.94
N ARG A 311 0.65 11.32 -21.51
CA ARG A 311 1.55 10.44 -22.29
C ARG A 311 2.89 11.11 -22.67
N GLU A 312 3.39 11.99 -21.81
CA GLU A 312 4.70 12.64 -21.95
C GLU A 312 5.84 11.83 -21.33
N ILE A 313 5.53 10.69 -20.72
CA ILE A 313 6.47 9.76 -20.06
C ILE A 313 6.29 8.37 -20.67
N ASP A 314 7.38 7.74 -21.09
CA ASP A 314 7.37 6.39 -21.67
C ASP A 314 7.55 5.33 -20.57
N VAL A 315 8.41 5.59 -19.58
CA VAL A 315 8.63 4.71 -18.44
C VAL A 315 8.46 5.49 -17.13
N LEU A 316 7.42 5.17 -16.37
CA LEU A 316 7.18 5.77 -15.06
C LEU A 316 7.55 4.79 -13.95
N LEU A 317 8.61 5.11 -13.19
CA LEU A 317 9.05 4.29 -12.05
C LEU A 317 8.39 4.75 -10.76
N THR A 318 8.01 3.79 -9.92
CA THR A 318 7.51 4.10 -8.58
C THR A 318 7.65 2.91 -7.62
N HIS A 319 7.81 3.21 -6.33
CA HIS A 319 7.70 2.20 -5.29
C HIS A 319 6.20 1.96 -4.96
N PRO A 320 5.74 0.70 -4.82
CA PRO A 320 4.32 0.40 -4.63
C PRO A 320 3.71 1.12 -3.41
N ALA A 321 4.42 1.22 -2.30
CA ALA A 321 3.93 1.95 -1.13
C ALA A 321 3.74 3.46 -1.37
N SER A 322 4.43 4.03 -2.36
CA SER A 322 4.31 5.44 -2.71
C SER A 322 3.15 5.73 -3.66
N SER A 323 2.71 4.75 -4.42
CA SER A 323 1.71 4.91 -5.49
C SER A 323 0.40 4.16 -5.23
N ALA A 324 0.39 3.23 -4.26
CA ALA A 324 -0.80 2.43 -3.97
C ALA A 324 -2.02 3.26 -3.52
N TYR A 325 -1.81 4.50 -3.07
CA TYR A 325 -2.90 5.32 -2.52
C TYR A 325 -3.07 6.63 -3.29
N GLY A 326 -4.29 6.89 -3.74
CA GLY A 326 -4.79 8.20 -4.15
C GLY A 326 -4.32 8.75 -5.50
N LEU A 327 -3.64 7.97 -6.34
CA LEU A 327 -3.20 8.39 -7.67
C LEU A 327 -4.13 7.89 -8.77
N ASN A 328 -4.25 8.67 -9.84
CA ASN A 328 -5.03 8.37 -11.03
C ASN A 328 -4.09 8.26 -12.23
N LEU A 329 -3.70 7.05 -12.61
CA LEU A 329 -2.69 6.83 -13.65
C LEU A 329 -3.26 6.15 -14.92
N GLN A 330 -4.56 5.90 -14.96
CA GLN A 330 -5.22 5.10 -15.99
C GLN A 330 -5.22 5.73 -17.40
N GLN A 331 -5.01 7.04 -17.51
CA GLN A 331 -5.00 7.72 -18.83
C GLN A 331 -3.64 7.64 -19.52
N GLY A 332 -2.56 7.46 -18.75
CA GLY A 332 -1.20 7.47 -19.26
C GLY A 332 -0.79 6.20 -20.00
N GLY A 333 -1.38 5.05 -19.62
CA GLY A 333 -1.03 3.79 -20.25
C GLY A 333 -1.82 2.61 -19.67
N ASN A 334 -1.53 1.41 -20.17
CA ASN A 334 -2.20 0.17 -19.77
C ASN A 334 -1.22 -0.99 -19.47
N HIS A 335 0.09 -0.74 -19.42
CA HIS A 335 1.11 -1.74 -19.10
C HIS A 335 1.69 -1.49 -17.72
N VAL A 336 1.79 -2.55 -16.92
CA VAL A 336 2.43 -2.57 -15.61
C VAL A 336 3.55 -3.61 -15.63
N VAL A 337 4.71 -3.26 -15.13
CA VAL A 337 5.83 -4.20 -14.93
C VAL A 337 6.24 -4.20 -13.46
N TRP A 338 6.21 -5.36 -12.85
CA TRP A 338 6.79 -5.58 -11.53
C TRP A 338 8.22 -6.11 -11.68
N PHE A 339 9.19 -5.22 -11.55
CA PHE A 339 10.60 -5.62 -11.53
C PHE A 339 10.94 -6.44 -10.28
N GLY A 340 10.34 -6.10 -9.14
CA GLY A 340 10.40 -6.89 -7.91
C GLY A 340 9.03 -6.96 -7.26
N LEU A 341 8.56 -8.16 -6.93
CA LEU A 341 7.30 -8.36 -6.24
C LEU A 341 7.40 -7.96 -4.76
N THR A 342 6.31 -7.44 -4.23
CA THR A 342 6.16 -7.15 -2.79
C THR A 342 5.49 -8.32 -2.08
N TRP A 343 5.88 -8.60 -0.83
CA TRP A 343 5.17 -9.55 0.05
C TRP A 343 3.80 -9.04 0.49
N ASN A 344 3.51 -7.75 0.30
CA ASN A 344 2.25 -7.16 0.72
C ASN A 344 1.22 -7.25 -0.41
N TYR A 345 0.32 -8.23 -0.32
CA TYR A 345 -0.75 -8.45 -1.29
C TYR A 345 -1.68 -7.23 -1.45
N GLU A 346 -1.94 -6.50 -0.38
CA GLU A 346 -2.75 -5.27 -0.43
C GLU A 346 -2.08 -4.22 -1.31
N LEU A 347 -0.77 -3.96 -1.11
CA LEU A 347 -0.01 -3.04 -1.96
C LEU A 347 0.01 -3.49 -3.42
N TYR A 348 0.20 -4.80 -3.67
CA TYR A 348 0.18 -5.35 -5.02
C TYR A 348 -1.16 -5.09 -5.72
N THR A 349 -2.26 -5.42 -5.06
CA THR A 349 -3.61 -5.24 -5.62
C THR A 349 -3.94 -3.77 -5.83
N GLN A 350 -3.64 -2.91 -4.88
CA GLN A 350 -3.91 -1.48 -4.98
C GLN A 350 -3.05 -0.79 -6.03
N ALA A 351 -1.79 -1.20 -6.17
CA ALA A 351 -0.89 -0.67 -7.19
C ALA A 351 -1.40 -1.00 -8.61
N ASN A 352 -1.82 -2.24 -8.87
CA ASN A 352 -2.38 -2.65 -10.16
C ASN A 352 -3.67 -1.88 -10.50
N LYS A 353 -4.51 -1.60 -9.50
CA LYS A 353 -5.73 -0.79 -9.65
C LYS A 353 -5.45 0.69 -9.95
N ARG A 354 -4.20 1.16 -10.01
CA ARG A 354 -3.88 2.53 -10.48
C ARG A 354 -4.10 2.70 -11.97
N LEU A 355 -3.91 1.66 -12.75
CA LEU A 355 -4.24 1.64 -14.18
C LEU A 355 -5.61 1.01 -14.46
N HIS A 356 -6.00 -0.03 -13.71
CA HIS A 356 -7.27 -0.74 -13.89
C HIS A 356 -8.39 -0.11 -13.05
N ARG A 357 -8.95 0.97 -13.54
CA ARG A 357 -10.03 1.71 -12.87
C ARG A 357 -10.88 2.48 -13.87
N GLN A 358 -11.95 3.11 -13.38
CA GLN A 358 -12.86 3.91 -14.21
C GLN A 358 -12.11 4.91 -15.10
N GLY A 359 -12.39 4.88 -16.39
CA GLY A 359 -11.72 5.70 -17.42
C GLY A 359 -10.56 5.00 -18.13
N GLN A 360 -10.26 3.73 -17.79
CA GLN A 360 -9.39 2.88 -18.59
C GLN A 360 -10.19 2.23 -19.72
N GLU A 361 -9.74 2.40 -20.95
CA GLU A 361 -10.40 1.88 -22.15
C GLU A 361 -9.69 0.67 -22.76
N GLU A 362 -8.44 0.44 -22.38
CA GLU A 362 -7.61 -0.65 -22.89
C GLU A 362 -7.45 -1.76 -21.85
N LYS A 363 -7.26 -3.02 -22.29
CA LYS A 363 -6.91 -4.14 -21.41
C LYS A 363 -5.61 -3.82 -20.66
N VAL A 364 -5.63 -3.97 -19.34
CA VAL A 364 -4.42 -3.74 -18.53
C VAL A 364 -3.59 -5.02 -18.52
N ILE A 365 -2.33 -4.90 -18.88
CA ILE A 365 -1.35 -6.00 -18.95
C ILE A 365 -0.36 -5.83 -17.80
N ILE A 366 -0.23 -6.87 -16.97
CA ILE A 366 0.63 -6.89 -15.79
C ILE A 366 1.67 -7.99 -15.92
#